data_30f40e46c0ae26e78ffd2aa59dadaa0f
#
_entry.id   30f40e46c0ae26e78ffd2aa59dadaa0f
#
_cell.length_a   1.000
_cell.length_b   1.000
_cell.length_c   1.000
_cell.angle_alpha   90.00
_cell.angle_beta   90.00
_cell.angle_gamma   90.00
#
_symmetry.space_group_name_H-M   'P 1'
#
loop_
_entity.id
_entity.type
_entity.pdbx_description
1 polymer ?
#
loop_
_entity_poly.entity_id
_entity_poly.type
_entity_poly.pdbx_seq_one_letter_code
_entity_poly.pdbx_strand_id
1 'polypeptide(L)'
;MRAAADYRPDPDQPPVELRLPFTGPWRTVRTPAHRVPSHGTHAFGQSFAFDFVALDDRRRTASRSDWRTLVTTEPADRFVGFDRPILAPARGRVVAVHDGEVDHEARRSPLSLLRYMLTQGTRLRQGTGAVTGNCVVLELEECPAFVLLAHLRLGSVTVPAGARVEAGEQLGTCGNSGNSTQPHLHLHAMDAASPIAAHGLPIVFCGYQASPSGGGAPHPVERGVPRRREVVTATPP
;
A
#
# COMPACT_ATOMS: atom_id res chain seq x y z
N MET A 1 17.32 9.36 -13.19
CA MET A 1 17.24 7.89 -13.04
C MET A 1 18.54 7.18 -12.64
N ARG A 2 19.75 7.78 -12.77
CA ARG A 2 20.99 7.15 -12.28
C ARG A 2 21.16 7.18 -10.74
N ALA A 3 20.63 8.16 -10.05
CA ALA A 3 20.80 8.31 -8.59
C ALA A 3 20.12 7.22 -7.74
N ALA A 4 19.07 6.59 -8.23
CA ALA A 4 18.35 5.54 -7.45
C ALA A 4 19.03 4.15 -7.49
N ALA A 5 19.95 3.92 -8.44
CA ALA A 5 20.64 2.63 -8.58
C ALA A 5 21.76 2.44 -7.54
N ASP A 6 22.32 3.53 -7.02
CA ASP A 6 23.43 3.53 -6.05
C ASP A 6 22.97 3.80 -4.60
N TYR A 7 21.66 4.02 -4.40
CA TYR A 7 21.11 4.25 -3.06
C TYR A 7 21.26 2.99 -2.20
N ARG A 8 21.89 3.14 -1.06
CA ARG A 8 21.96 2.13 0.00
C ARG A 8 21.24 2.70 1.22
N PRO A 9 20.17 2.03 1.69
CA PRO A 9 19.53 2.42 2.94
C PRO A 9 20.54 2.42 4.08
N ASP A 10 20.49 3.46 4.92
CA ASP A 10 21.25 3.50 6.16
C ASP A 10 20.70 2.42 7.13
N PRO A 11 21.51 1.45 7.57
CA PRO A 11 21.05 0.43 8.50
C PRO A 11 20.70 0.99 9.88
N ASP A 12 21.23 2.14 10.25
CA ASP A 12 20.99 2.80 11.54
C ASP A 12 19.84 3.82 11.49
N GLN A 13 19.19 3.99 10.31
CA GLN A 13 18.04 4.87 10.14
C GLN A 13 16.90 4.44 11.08
N PRO A 14 16.44 5.29 12.02
CA PRO A 14 15.34 4.95 12.89
C PRO A 14 14.06 4.75 12.06
N PRO A 15 13.29 3.69 12.32
CA PRO A 15 12.07 3.45 11.57
C PRO A 15 10.97 4.44 11.95
N VAL A 16 10.17 4.79 10.96
CA VAL A 16 8.92 5.56 11.13
C VAL A 16 7.88 4.67 11.80
N GLU A 17 7.32 5.12 12.91
CA GLU A 17 6.27 4.41 13.64
C GLU A 17 4.89 4.77 13.10
N LEU A 18 4.12 3.78 12.70
CA LEU A 18 2.81 3.95 12.11
C LEU A 18 1.80 2.99 12.77
N ARG A 19 0.53 3.34 12.72
CA ARG A 19 -0.57 2.40 12.92
C ARG A 19 -0.97 1.75 11.59
N LEU A 20 -1.59 0.58 11.65
CA LEU A 20 -2.17 -0.02 10.44
C LEU A 20 -3.28 0.89 9.90
N PRO A 21 -3.24 1.28 8.61
CA PRO A 21 -4.14 2.28 8.03
C PRO A 21 -5.48 1.70 7.56
N PHE A 22 -6.01 0.72 8.27
CA PHE A 22 -7.26 0.03 7.92
C PHE A 22 -7.84 -0.71 9.13
N THR A 23 -9.09 -1.15 9.00
CA THR A 23 -9.77 -2.02 9.97
C THR A 23 -9.98 -3.43 9.42
N GLY A 24 -10.22 -4.39 10.31
CA GLY A 24 -10.41 -5.79 9.96
C GLY A 24 -9.13 -6.50 9.49
N PRO A 25 -9.24 -7.74 9.01
CA PRO A 25 -8.09 -8.57 8.65
C PRO A 25 -7.56 -8.23 7.25
N TRP A 26 -6.25 -7.97 7.17
CA TRP A 26 -5.52 -7.78 5.90
C TRP A 26 -4.29 -8.69 5.87
N ARG A 27 -3.97 -9.21 4.69
CA ARG A 27 -2.78 -10.03 4.46
C ARG A 27 -1.66 -9.19 3.87
N THR A 28 -0.48 -9.28 4.46
CA THR A 28 0.74 -8.68 3.92
C THR A 28 1.23 -9.46 2.72
N VAL A 29 1.28 -8.84 1.55
CA VAL A 29 1.72 -9.45 0.29
C VAL A 29 3.18 -9.15 0.02
N ARG A 30 3.56 -7.88 0.11
CA ARG A 30 4.95 -7.40 0.02
C ARG A 30 5.34 -6.70 1.30
N THR A 31 6.59 -6.86 1.71
CA THR A 31 7.11 -6.34 2.97
C THR A 31 8.63 -6.31 2.95
N PRO A 32 9.27 -5.33 3.58
CA PRO A 32 10.72 -5.29 3.76
C PRO A 32 11.24 -6.44 4.64
N ALA A 33 10.41 -7.04 5.51
CA ALA A 33 10.78 -8.23 6.28
C ALA A 33 11.11 -9.46 5.42
N HIS A 34 10.71 -9.47 4.14
CA HIS A 34 11.07 -10.52 3.19
C HIS A 34 12.32 -10.19 2.39
N ARG A 35 12.44 -8.94 1.94
CA ARG A 35 13.61 -8.42 1.21
C ARG A 35 13.58 -6.89 1.14
N VAL A 36 14.74 -6.27 1.01
CA VAL A 36 14.90 -4.84 0.68
C VAL A 36 15.74 -4.76 -0.61
N PRO A 37 15.28 -4.02 -1.64
CA PRO A 37 14.01 -3.31 -1.72
C PRO A 37 12.82 -4.26 -1.89
N SER A 38 11.72 -4.00 -1.16
CA SER A 38 10.54 -4.87 -1.09
C SER A 38 9.86 -5.08 -2.45
N HIS A 39 9.92 -4.07 -3.32
CA HIS A 39 9.35 -4.04 -4.67
C HIS A 39 10.39 -4.24 -5.78
N GLY A 40 11.64 -4.61 -5.42
CA GLY A 40 12.71 -4.87 -6.38
C GLY A 40 13.40 -3.61 -6.92
N THR A 41 13.06 -2.43 -6.41
CA THR A 41 13.67 -1.14 -6.77
C THR A 41 13.70 -0.19 -5.58
N HIS A 42 14.71 0.66 -5.52
CA HIS A 42 14.79 1.78 -4.57
C HIS A 42 14.13 3.06 -5.10
N ALA A 43 13.76 3.09 -6.38
CA ALA A 43 13.12 4.25 -6.98
C ALA A 43 11.78 4.58 -6.32
N PHE A 44 11.39 5.85 -6.39
CA PHE A 44 10.14 6.37 -5.85
C PHE A 44 9.96 6.23 -4.33
N GLY A 45 11.05 6.12 -3.56
CA GLY A 45 10.98 5.98 -2.11
C GLY A 45 10.44 4.64 -1.60
N GLN A 46 10.29 3.62 -2.45
CA GLN A 46 9.60 2.38 -2.10
C GLN A 46 10.50 1.23 -1.60
N SER A 47 11.72 1.56 -1.11
CA SER A 47 12.66 0.55 -0.58
C SER A 47 12.04 -0.34 0.47
N PHE A 48 11.23 0.24 1.37
CA PHE A 48 10.60 -0.42 2.50
C PHE A 48 9.07 -0.45 2.40
N ALA A 49 8.51 -0.42 1.19
CA ALA A 49 7.08 -0.38 0.95
C ALA A 49 6.38 -1.70 1.33
N PHE A 50 5.09 -1.55 1.65
CA PHE A 50 4.18 -2.65 1.96
C PHE A 50 3.02 -2.69 0.98
N ASP A 51 2.57 -3.90 0.64
CA ASP A 51 1.29 -4.15 -0.01
C ASP A 51 0.41 -5.00 0.91
N PHE A 52 -0.81 -4.53 1.13
CA PHE A 52 -1.81 -5.20 1.95
C PHE A 52 -3.07 -5.49 1.14
N VAL A 53 -3.58 -6.72 1.22
CA VAL A 53 -4.86 -7.14 0.62
C VAL A 53 -5.86 -7.51 1.71
N ALA A 54 -7.07 -6.96 1.65
CA ALA A 54 -8.12 -7.26 2.61
C ALA A 54 -8.63 -8.69 2.47
N LEU A 55 -9.08 -9.25 3.58
CA LEU A 55 -9.62 -10.59 3.67
C LEU A 55 -11.07 -10.56 4.20
N ASP A 56 -11.87 -11.54 3.73
CA ASP A 56 -13.15 -11.87 4.37
C ASP A 56 -12.95 -12.79 5.59
N ASP A 57 -14.03 -13.10 6.28
CA ASP A 57 -14.04 -14.00 7.45
C ASP A 57 -13.53 -15.41 7.12
N ARG A 58 -13.56 -15.79 5.86
CA ARG A 58 -13.02 -17.07 5.36
C ARG A 58 -11.58 -16.94 4.84
N ARG A 59 -10.91 -15.82 5.14
CA ARG A 59 -9.54 -15.49 4.71
C ARG A 59 -9.34 -15.45 3.18
N ARG A 60 -10.39 -15.14 2.41
CA ARG A 60 -10.33 -14.99 0.96
C ARG A 60 -10.19 -13.52 0.60
N THR A 61 -9.51 -13.24 -0.50
CA THR A 61 -9.32 -11.88 -1.06
C THR A 61 -10.42 -11.47 -2.05
N ALA A 62 -11.23 -12.42 -2.50
CA ALA A 62 -12.32 -12.18 -3.45
C ALA A 62 -13.52 -13.10 -3.12
N SER A 63 -14.72 -12.61 -3.44
CA SER A 63 -15.99 -13.29 -3.14
C SER A 63 -16.16 -14.62 -3.90
N ARG A 64 -15.56 -14.72 -5.10
CA ARG A 64 -15.61 -15.91 -5.95
C ARG A 64 -14.24 -16.18 -6.57
N SER A 65 -13.96 -17.49 -6.77
CA SER A 65 -12.85 -17.95 -7.58
C SER A 65 -13.44 -18.97 -8.55
N ASP A 66 -13.53 -18.63 -9.83
CA ASP A 66 -14.00 -19.50 -10.90
C ASP A 66 -12.90 -19.71 -11.94
N TRP A 67 -13.13 -20.60 -12.92
CA TRP A 67 -12.14 -20.88 -13.97
C TRP A 67 -11.79 -19.65 -14.82
N ARG A 68 -12.68 -18.65 -14.89
CA ARG A 68 -12.45 -17.38 -15.60
C ARG A 68 -11.32 -16.58 -14.95
N THR A 69 -11.13 -16.70 -13.63
CA THR A 69 -10.02 -16.10 -12.88
C THR A 69 -8.65 -16.49 -13.46
N LEU A 70 -8.55 -17.67 -14.11
CA LEU A 70 -7.29 -18.17 -14.68
C LEU A 70 -6.99 -17.61 -16.08
N VAL A 71 -7.99 -17.11 -16.80
CA VAL A 71 -7.83 -16.74 -18.22
C VAL A 71 -8.28 -15.30 -18.55
N THR A 72 -9.05 -14.65 -17.67
CA THR A 72 -9.59 -13.29 -17.91
C THR A 72 -9.23 -12.33 -16.79
N THR A 73 -9.55 -11.06 -17.00
CA THR A 73 -9.58 -10.03 -15.97
C THR A 73 -10.86 -10.14 -15.14
N GLU A 74 -10.87 -9.56 -13.93
CA GLU A 74 -11.99 -9.60 -13.00
C GLU A 74 -12.37 -8.18 -12.57
N PRO A 75 -13.68 -7.86 -12.48
CA PRO A 75 -14.11 -6.60 -11.91
C PRO A 75 -13.52 -6.38 -10.51
N ALA A 76 -13.09 -5.15 -10.23
CA ALA A 76 -12.43 -4.80 -8.97
C ALA A 76 -13.37 -4.98 -7.75
N ASP A 77 -14.67 -4.77 -7.93
CA ASP A 77 -15.72 -4.91 -6.90
C ASP A 77 -15.91 -6.36 -6.38
N ARG A 78 -15.36 -7.36 -7.06
CA ARG A 78 -15.32 -8.73 -6.56
C ARG A 78 -14.35 -8.94 -5.41
N PHE A 79 -13.42 -8.02 -5.24
CA PHE A 79 -12.36 -8.12 -4.23
C PHE A 79 -12.80 -7.51 -2.90
N VAL A 80 -12.50 -8.20 -1.82
CA VAL A 80 -12.84 -7.78 -0.46
C VAL A 80 -12.24 -6.43 -0.10
N GLY A 81 -11.08 -6.11 -0.66
CA GLY A 81 -10.39 -4.84 -0.44
C GLY A 81 -11.02 -3.64 -1.14
N PHE A 82 -11.74 -3.86 -2.24
CA PHE A 82 -12.31 -2.76 -3.00
C PHE A 82 -13.34 -1.98 -2.16
N ASP A 83 -13.20 -0.67 -2.15
CA ASP A 83 -14.03 0.27 -1.38
C ASP A 83 -13.92 0.15 0.17
N ARG A 84 -12.93 -0.60 0.68
CA ARG A 84 -12.64 -0.61 2.13
C ARG A 84 -11.99 0.71 2.55
N PRO A 85 -12.40 1.29 3.71
CA PRO A 85 -11.80 2.51 4.24
C PRO A 85 -10.29 2.39 4.42
N ILE A 86 -9.59 3.43 3.99
CA ILE A 86 -8.15 3.63 4.22
C ILE A 86 -8.00 4.83 5.14
N LEU A 87 -7.26 4.62 6.22
CA LEU A 87 -7.15 5.52 7.35
C LEU A 87 -5.75 6.15 7.42
N ALA A 88 -5.65 7.31 8.05
CA ALA A 88 -4.37 7.93 8.35
C ALA A 88 -3.57 7.05 9.34
N PRO A 89 -2.33 6.64 8.99
CA PRO A 89 -1.53 5.76 9.85
C PRO A 89 -0.90 6.49 11.04
N ALA A 90 -0.89 7.81 11.01
CA ALA A 90 -0.38 8.70 12.05
C ALA A 90 -1.01 10.08 11.88
N ARG A 91 -0.86 10.93 12.88
CA ARG A 91 -1.19 12.35 12.81
C ARG A 91 -0.29 13.07 11.82
N GLY A 92 -0.87 13.95 11.00
CA GLY A 92 -0.09 14.66 10.00
C GLY A 92 -0.89 15.66 9.19
N ARG A 93 -0.22 16.21 8.17
CA ARG A 93 -0.79 17.13 7.20
C ARG A 93 -0.80 16.49 5.81
N VAL A 94 -1.90 16.57 5.11
CA VAL A 94 -2.01 16.17 3.71
C VAL A 94 -1.21 17.15 2.84
N VAL A 95 -0.13 16.73 2.23
CA VAL A 95 0.72 17.59 1.38
C VAL A 95 0.46 17.39 -0.10
N ALA A 96 -0.06 16.24 -0.50
CA ALA A 96 -0.47 15.98 -1.88
C ALA A 96 -1.66 15.03 -1.94
N VAL A 97 -2.52 15.26 -2.93
CA VAL A 97 -3.65 14.39 -3.30
C VAL A 97 -3.66 14.24 -4.81
N HIS A 98 -3.83 13.02 -5.27
CA HIS A 98 -4.16 12.70 -6.66
C HIS A 98 -5.37 11.78 -6.68
N ASP A 99 -6.47 12.19 -7.33
CA ASP A 99 -7.73 11.43 -7.41
C ASP A 99 -8.40 11.65 -8.77
N GLY A 100 -7.85 11.02 -9.81
CA GLY A 100 -8.33 11.16 -11.20
C GLY A 100 -8.11 9.90 -12.03
N GLU A 101 -7.42 8.89 -11.47
CA GLU A 101 -7.12 7.66 -12.18
C GLU A 101 -8.26 6.65 -12.04
N VAL A 102 -8.68 6.07 -13.17
CA VAL A 102 -9.76 5.08 -13.20
C VAL A 102 -9.31 3.75 -12.57
N ASP A 103 -10.19 3.15 -11.78
CA ASP A 103 -10.01 1.78 -11.33
C ASP A 103 -10.15 0.81 -12.51
N HIS A 104 -9.17 -0.03 -12.70
CA HIS A 104 -9.18 -1.01 -13.77
C HIS A 104 -9.50 -2.43 -13.25
N GLU A 105 -9.82 -3.34 -14.15
CA GLU A 105 -10.05 -4.73 -13.80
C GLU A 105 -8.80 -5.39 -13.22
N ALA A 106 -9.00 -6.28 -12.24
CA ALA A 106 -7.94 -7.03 -11.62
C ALA A 106 -7.38 -8.12 -12.55
N ARG A 107 -6.08 -8.38 -12.42
CA ARG A 107 -5.31 -9.30 -13.28
C ARG A 107 -4.59 -10.34 -12.45
N ARG A 108 -5.32 -11.39 -12.04
CA ARG A 108 -4.72 -12.55 -11.34
C ARG A 108 -4.24 -13.65 -12.30
N SER A 109 -4.72 -13.64 -13.54
CA SER A 109 -4.32 -14.58 -14.56
C SER A 109 -2.85 -14.40 -14.97
N PRO A 110 -2.04 -15.47 -15.08
CA PRO A 110 -0.65 -15.40 -15.56
C PRO A 110 -0.53 -14.74 -16.95
N LEU A 111 -1.50 -14.98 -17.84
CA LEU A 111 -1.53 -14.39 -19.19
C LEU A 111 -1.79 -12.90 -19.15
N SER A 112 -2.71 -12.45 -18.30
CA SER A 112 -3.00 -11.03 -18.14
C SER A 112 -1.84 -10.28 -17.45
N LEU A 113 -1.15 -10.93 -16.51
CA LEU A 113 0.07 -10.40 -15.87
C LEU A 113 1.23 -10.24 -16.86
N LEU A 114 1.44 -11.20 -17.76
CA LEU A 114 2.50 -11.11 -18.77
C LEU A 114 2.29 -9.91 -19.70
N ARG A 115 1.07 -9.74 -20.21
CA ARG A 115 0.72 -8.56 -21.06
C ARG A 115 0.89 -7.25 -20.29
N TYR A 116 0.54 -7.23 -19.02
CA TYR A 116 0.68 -6.07 -18.14
C TYR A 116 2.15 -5.71 -17.91
N MET A 117 3.03 -6.69 -17.67
CA MET A 117 4.46 -6.48 -17.49
C MET A 117 5.12 -5.86 -18.72
N LEU A 118 4.68 -6.22 -19.94
CA LEU A 118 5.19 -5.66 -21.19
C LEU A 118 4.85 -4.17 -21.36
N THR A 119 3.82 -3.66 -20.69
CA THR A 119 3.38 -2.24 -20.75
C THR A 119 3.92 -1.36 -19.64
N GLN A 120 4.64 -1.92 -18.66
CA GLN A 120 5.16 -1.15 -17.51
C GLN A 120 6.12 -0.02 -17.91
N GLY A 121 6.99 -0.27 -18.89
CA GLY A 121 7.94 0.74 -19.37
C GLY A 121 7.26 1.98 -19.97
N THR A 122 6.07 1.84 -20.54
CA THR A 122 5.30 2.95 -21.09
C THR A 122 4.62 3.77 -19.99
N ARG A 123 4.11 3.12 -18.93
CA ARG A 123 3.47 3.79 -17.79
C ARG A 123 4.44 4.63 -16.98
N LEU A 124 5.66 4.14 -16.77
CA LEU A 124 6.73 4.91 -16.12
C LEU A 124 7.06 6.23 -16.85
N ARG A 125 6.83 6.29 -18.18
CA ARG A 125 7.01 7.51 -18.99
C ARG A 125 5.82 8.47 -18.92
N GLN A 126 4.65 8.01 -18.48
CA GLN A 126 3.42 8.82 -18.40
C GLN A 126 3.29 9.62 -17.10
N GLY A 127 4.25 9.47 -16.17
CA GLY A 127 4.30 10.23 -14.91
C GLY A 127 3.97 9.41 -13.68
N THR A 128 4.08 10.04 -12.52
CA THR A 128 3.87 9.40 -11.19
C THR A 128 2.44 8.92 -10.99
N GLY A 129 1.43 9.64 -11.46
CA GLY A 129 0.02 9.23 -11.35
C GLY A 129 -0.27 7.89 -12.01
N ALA A 130 0.35 7.59 -13.17
CA ALA A 130 0.20 6.31 -13.84
C ALA A 130 0.79 5.13 -13.04
N VAL A 131 1.69 5.39 -12.11
CA VAL A 131 2.33 4.38 -11.24
C VAL A 131 1.59 4.28 -9.90
N THR A 132 1.41 5.39 -9.20
CA THR A 132 0.77 5.41 -7.87
C THR A 132 -0.75 5.26 -7.94
N GLY A 133 -1.37 5.58 -9.08
CA GLY A 133 -2.82 5.74 -9.15
C GLY A 133 -3.28 6.88 -8.24
N ASN A 134 -4.51 6.79 -7.76
CA ASN A 134 -5.03 7.73 -6.78
C ASN A 134 -4.30 7.54 -5.45
N CYS A 135 -3.87 8.64 -4.85
CA CYS A 135 -3.04 8.57 -3.66
C CYS A 135 -3.17 9.81 -2.78
N VAL A 136 -2.79 9.65 -1.53
CA VAL A 136 -2.59 10.71 -0.54
C VAL A 136 -1.17 10.64 -0.03
N VAL A 137 -0.52 11.79 0.12
CA VAL A 137 0.77 11.92 0.80
C VAL A 137 0.57 12.74 2.06
N LEU A 138 0.95 12.16 3.19
CA LEU A 138 0.94 12.79 4.51
C LEU A 138 2.36 13.20 4.90
N GLU A 139 2.54 14.43 5.37
CA GLU A 139 3.68 14.87 6.16
C GLU A 139 3.39 14.58 7.62
N LEU A 140 4.23 13.80 8.29
CA LEU A 140 4.00 13.41 9.67
C LEU A 140 4.37 14.55 10.63
N GLU A 141 3.62 14.71 11.72
CA GLU A 141 3.93 15.75 12.73
C GLU A 141 5.01 15.31 13.72
N GLU A 142 5.13 14.00 13.98
CA GLU A 142 6.03 13.49 15.02
C GLU A 142 7.46 13.22 14.54
N CYS A 143 7.67 13.13 13.22
CA CYS A 143 9.00 12.92 12.66
C CYS A 143 9.09 13.52 11.24
N PRO A 144 10.31 13.87 10.77
CA PRO A 144 10.52 14.43 9.43
C PRO A 144 10.38 13.36 8.35
N ALA A 145 9.18 12.85 8.15
CA ALA A 145 8.87 11.81 7.18
C ALA A 145 7.54 12.09 6.46
N PHE A 146 7.43 11.53 5.27
CA PHE A 146 6.23 11.55 4.45
C PHE A 146 5.73 10.13 4.24
N VAL A 147 4.41 9.92 4.29
CA VAL A 147 3.79 8.62 4.03
C VAL A 147 2.90 8.71 2.82
N LEU A 148 3.14 7.87 1.84
CA LEU A 148 2.31 7.73 0.66
C LEU A 148 1.39 6.51 0.83
N LEU A 149 0.07 6.73 0.60
CA LEU A 149 -0.96 5.69 0.52
C LEU A 149 -1.52 5.72 -0.90
N ALA A 150 -1.38 4.62 -1.64
CA ALA A 150 -1.63 4.56 -3.08
C ALA A 150 -2.64 3.49 -3.48
N HIS A 151 -3.03 3.53 -4.76
CA HIS A 151 -4.04 2.69 -5.40
C HIS A 151 -5.44 2.88 -4.83
N LEU A 152 -5.74 4.11 -4.37
CA LEU A 152 -7.06 4.45 -3.86
C LEU A 152 -8.12 4.41 -4.99
N ARG A 153 -9.38 4.24 -4.62
CA ARG A 153 -10.51 4.22 -5.54
C ARG A 153 -10.75 5.64 -6.11
N LEU A 154 -11.08 5.71 -7.39
CA LEU A 154 -11.44 6.96 -8.05
C LEU A 154 -12.59 7.67 -7.31
N GLY A 155 -12.41 8.95 -7.02
CA GLY A 155 -13.39 9.81 -6.37
C GLY A 155 -13.63 9.48 -4.89
N SER A 156 -12.74 8.71 -4.25
CA SER A 156 -12.92 8.31 -2.86
C SER A 156 -12.15 9.15 -1.85
N VAL A 157 -11.18 9.96 -2.30
CA VAL A 157 -10.37 10.76 -1.39
C VAL A 157 -11.24 11.87 -0.78
N THR A 158 -11.33 11.86 0.56
CA THR A 158 -12.21 12.78 1.32
C THR A 158 -11.48 13.97 1.91
N VAL A 159 -10.15 13.99 1.86
CA VAL A 159 -9.31 15.01 2.49
C VAL A 159 -8.62 15.88 1.43
N PRO A 160 -8.71 17.22 1.50
CA PRO A 160 -8.00 18.10 0.58
C PRO A 160 -6.52 18.25 0.98
N ALA A 161 -5.68 18.63 0.02
CA ALA A 161 -4.32 19.05 0.32
C ALA A 161 -4.33 20.27 1.28
N GLY A 162 -3.43 20.26 2.25
CA GLY A 162 -3.35 21.23 3.34
C GLY A 162 -4.12 20.85 4.60
N ALA A 163 -5.05 19.89 4.55
CA ALA A 163 -5.79 19.44 5.72
C ALA A 163 -4.87 18.76 6.75
N ARG A 164 -5.17 18.94 8.03
CA ARG A 164 -4.62 18.15 9.12
C ARG A 164 -5.54 16.96 9.37
N VAL A 165 -4.93 15.80 9.68
CA VAL A 165 -5.65 14.58 9.97
C VAL A 165 -5.09 13.92 11.22
N GLU A 166 -5.98 13.30 12.00
CA GLU A 166 -5.60 12.50 13.14
C GLU A 166 -5.40 11.03 12.73
N ALA A 167 -4.61 10.28 13.51
CA ALA A 167 -4.46 8.85 13.30
C ALA A 167 -5.82 8.14 13.36
N GLY A 168 -6.13 7.33 12.35
CA GLY A 168 -7.42 6.64 12.24
C GLY A 168 -8.50 7.43 11.49
N GLU A 169 -8.26 8.68 11.11
CA GLU A 169 -9.18 9.44 10.26
C GLU A 169 -9.20 8.88 8.84
N GLN A 170 -10.37 8.80 8.22
CA GLN A 170 -10.50 8.24 6.88
C GLN A 170 -9.96 9.20 5.82
N LEU A 171 -9.06 8.71 4.98
CA LEU A 171 -8.47 9.44 3.87
C LEU A 171 -9.19 9.19 2.54
N GLY A 172 -9.72 7.99 2.36
CA GLY A 172 -10.37 7.51 1.16
C GLY A 172 -10.71 6.03 1.27
N THR A 173 -10.83 5.35 0.14
CA THR A 173 -11.07 3.90 0.12
C THR A 173 -10.09 3.18 -0.81
N CYS A 174 -9.85 1.90 -0.54
CA CYS A 174 -8.97 1.06 -1.34
C CYS A 174 -9.57 0.81 -2.73
N GLY A 175 -8.77 1.01 -3.75
CA GLY A 175 -9.14 0.82 -5.16
C GLY A 175 -8.19 -0.09 -5.91
N ASN A 176 -8.20 0.05 -7.24
CA ASN A 176 -7.33 -0.67 -8.17
C ASN A 176 -6.80 0.25 -9.28
N SER A 177 -6.48 1.48 -8.93
CA SER A 177 -5.97 2.50 -9.86
C SER A 177 -4.45 2.40 -10.06
N GLY A 178 -3.93 2.98 -11.12
CA GLY A 178 -2.49 3.02 -11.40
C GLY A 178 -1.86 1.66 -11.69
N ASN A 179 -0.66 1.39 -11.16
CA ASN A 179 0.09 0.16 -11.39
C ASN A 179 -0.28 -0.94 -10.38
N SER A 180 -1.56 -1.28 -10.29
CA SER A 180 -2.10 -2.33 -9.42
C SER A 180 -2.55 -3.55 -10.22
N THR A 181 -2.42 -4.75 -9.65
CA THR A 181 -2.89 -6.00 -10.27
C THR A 181 -4.20 -6.50 -9.68
N GLN A 182 -4.52 -6.10 -8.47
CA GLN A 182 -5.78 -6.36 -7.77
C GLN A 182 -5.96 -5.31 -6.68
N PRO A 183 -7.18 -5.05 -6.20
CA PRO A 183 -7.41 -4.13 -5.11
C PRO A 183 -6.53 -4.43 -3.90
N HIS A 184 -5.66 -3.48 -3.55
CA HIS A 184 -4.75 -3.55 -2.42
C HIS A 184 -4.33 -2.14 -2.00
N LEU A 185 -3.88 -2.00 -0.77
CA LEU A 185 -3.23 -0.79 -0.30
C LEU A 185 -1.72 -0.94 -0.47
N HIS A 186 -1.11 -0.01 -1.21
CA HIS A 186 0.32 0.21 -1.19
C HIS A 186 0.66 1.36 -0.25
N LEU A 187 1.61 1.14 0.64
CA LEU A 187 2.06 2.14 1.61
C LEU A 187 3.58 2.13 1.72
N HIS A 188 4.19 3.33 1.73
CA HIS A 188 5.59 3.50 2.11
C HIS A 188 5.85 4.85 2.78
N ALA A 189 6.94 4.91 3.57
CA ALA A 189 7.47 6.15 4.13
C ALA A 189 8.70 6.60 3.34
N MET A 190 8.90 7.92 3.27
CA MET A 190 9.96 8.56 2.49
C MET A 190 10.42 9.86 3.12
N ASP A 191 11.61 10.32 2.74
CA ASP A 191 12.28 11.52 3.26
C ASP A 191 11.86 12.82 2.55
N ALA A 192 11.06 12.74 1.49
CA ALA A 192 10.57 13.89 0.74
C ALA A 192 9.13 13.70 0.26
N ALA A 193 8.40 14.79 0.09
CA ALA A 193 7.00 14.77 -0.35
C ALA A 193 6.82 14.23 -1.79
N SER A 194 7.83 14.40 -2.64
CA SER A 194 7.80 13.92 -4.02
C SER A 194 8.45 12.54 -4.15
N PRO A 195 7.70 11.49 -4.50
CA PRO A 195 8.28 10.15 -4.66
C PRO A 195 9.42 10.06 -5.66
N ILE A 196 9.46 10.97 -6.65
CA ILE A 196 10.51 10.96 -7.70
C ILE A 196 11.89 11.22 -7.11
N ALA A 197 11.99 12.10 -6.12
CA ALA A 197 13.24 12.54 -5.50
C ALA A 197 13.50 11.85 -4.16
N ALA A 198 12.52 11.12 -3.62
CA ALA A 198 12.55 10.59 -2.28
C ALA A 198 13.35 9.28 -2.15
N HIS A 199 13.94 9.10 -0.98
CA HIS A 199 14.43 7.81 -0.50
C HIS A 199 13.42 7.18 0.46
N GLY A 200 13.34 5.85 0.44
CA GLY A 200 12.44 5.12 1.32
C GLY A 200 12.99 5.05 2.75
N LEU A 201 12.12 5.26 3.72
CA LEU A 201 12.41 5.14 5.14
C LEU A 201 11.87 3.81 5.69
N PRO A 202 12.58 3.15 6.63
CA PRO A 202 12.07 1.97 7.31
C PRO A 202 10.77 2.28 8.07
N ILE A 203 9.86 1.31 8.14
CA ILE A 203 8.59 1.43 8.85
C ILE A 203 8.46 0.30 9.86
N VAL A 204 7.93 0.61 11.03
CA VAL A 204 7.36 -0.35 11.98
C VAL A 204 5.93 0.02 12.26
N PHE A 205 5.07 -0.98 12.43
CA PHE A 205 3.69 -0.78 12.85
C PHE A 205 3.56 -1.04 14.34
N CYS A 206 2.74 -0.22 15.01
CA CYS A 206 2.48 -0.29 16.44
C CYS A 206 1.03 -0.70 16.70
N GLY A 207 0.83 -1.51 17.77
CA GLY A 207 -0.48 -1.86 18.30
C GLY A 207 -1.37 -2.63 17.31
N TYR A 208 -0.98 -3.86 16.95
CA TYR A 208 -1.78 -4.69 16.06
C TYR A 208 -1.80 -6.16 16.50
N GLN A 209 -2.75 -6.92 15.94
CA GLN A 209 -2.78 -8.38 16.07
C GLN A 209 -2.19 -9.00 14.81
N ALA A 210 -1.33 -10.01 14.98
CA ALA A 210 -0.76 -10.77 13.89
C ALA A 210 -1.18 -12.24 13.96
N SER A 211 -1.47 -12.84 12.82
CA SER A 211 -1.76 -14.28 12.69
C SER A 211 -0.90 -14.88 11.58
N PRO A 212 -0.29 -16.06 11.79
CA PRO A 212 0.43 -16.76 10.75
C PRO A 212 -0.44 -17.08 9.54
N SER A 213 0.16 -17.12 8.35
CA SER A 213 -0.56 -17.43 7.10
C SER A 213 -1.17 -18.83 7.04
N GLY A 214 -0.59 -19.78 7.74
CA GLY A 214 -1.05 -21.17 7.81
C GLY A 214 -2.21 -21.43 8.78
N GLY A 215 -2.74 -20.39 9.41
CA GLY A 215 -3.67 -20.51 10.52
C GLY A 215 -2.90 -20.56 11.85
N GLY A 216 -3.55 -20.12 12.90
CA GLY A 216 -3.00 -19.97 14.25
C GLY A 216 -3.74 -18.89 15.00
N ALA A 217 -3.65 -18.91 16.33
CA ALA A 217 -4.24 -17.89 17.15
C ALA A 217 -3.60 -16.52 16.86
N PRO A 218 -4.39 -15.44 16.76
CA PRO A 218 -3.85 -14.10 16.74
C PRO A 218 -3.03 -13.84 18.00
N HIS A 219 -1.94 -13.10 17.85
CA HIS A 219 -1.12 -12.64 18.98
C HIS A 219 -0.89 -11.13 18.87
N PRO A 220 -0.84 -10.42 20.01
CA PRO A 220 -0.59 -9.00 20.01
C PRO A 220 0.87 -8.71 19.61
N VAL A 221 1.05 -7.64 18.84
CA VAL A 221 2.35 -7.09 18.48
C VAL A 221 2.34 -5.61 18.88
N GLU A 222 3.15 -5.27 19.88
CA GLU A 222 3.28 -3.88 20.33
C GLU A 222 3.97 -3.03 19.27
N ARG A 223 5.06 -3.57 18.68
CA ARG A 223 5.86 -2.90 17.65
C ARG A 223 6.54 -3.93 16.76
N GLY A 224 6.32 -3.87 15.44
CA GLY A 224 6.90 -4.86 14.54
C GLY A 224 6.74 -4.57 13.05
N VAL A 225 7.41 -5.39 12.25
CA VAL A 225 7.35 -5.37 10.79
C VAL A 225 6.55 -6.60 10.33
N PRO A 226 5.35 -6.43 9.77
CA PRO A 226 4.53 -7.54 9.29
C PRO A 226 5.28 -8.42 8.29
N ARG A 227 5.23 -9.73 8.49
CA ARG A 227 5.91 -10.70 7.62
C ARG A 227 5.06 -11.01 6.39
N ARG A 228 5.70 -11.46 5.34
CA ARG A 228 5.01 -11.87 4.12
C ARG A 228 3.99 -12.99 4.41
N ARG A 229 2.77 -12.81 3.89
CA ARG A 229 1.59 -13.67 4.09
C ARG A 229 1.00 -13.65 5.50
N GLU A 230 1.58 -12.93 6.42
CA GLU A 230 0.99 -12.71 7.73
C GLU A 230 -0.33 -11.94 7.60
N VAL A 231 -1.32 -12.31 8.40
CA VAL A 231 -2.59 -11.58 8.50
C VAL A 231 -2.50 -10.64 9.69
N VAL A 232 -2.71 -9.37 9.44
CA VAL A 232 -2.65 -8.31 10.43
C VAL A 232 -4.02 -7.65 10.60
N THR A 233 -4.35 -7.27 11.82
CA THR A 233 -5.59 -6.57 12.16
C THR A 233 -5.25 -5.44 13.11
N ALA A 234 -5.68 -4.22 12.80
CA ALA A 234 -5.50 -3.09 13.70
C ALA A 234 -6.23 -3.35 15.02
N THR A 235 -5.58 -3.04 16.13
CA THR A 235 -6.26 -2.99 17.43
C THR A 235 -7.04 -1.67 17.49
N PRO A 236 -8.30 -1.67 17.93
CA PRO A 236 -9.02 -0.44 18.21
C PRO A 236 -8.22 0.45 19.16
N PRO A 237 -8.30 1.78 19.04
CA PRO A 237 -7.62 2.70 19.94
C PRO A 237 -8.11 2.58 21.37
#